data_3b569e341a3245c1644f974773ac399c
#
_entry.id   3b569e341a3245c1644f974773ac399c
#
_cell.length_a   1.000
_cell.length_b   1.000
_cell.length_c   1.000
_cell.angle_alpha   90.00
_cell.angle_beta   90.00
_cell.angle_gamma   90.00
#
_symmetry.space_group_name_H-M   'P 1'
#
loop_
_entity.id
_entity.type
_entity.pdbx_description
1 polymer ?
#
loop_
_entity_poly.entity_id
_entity_poly.type
_entity_poly.pdbx_seq_one_letter_code
_entity_poly.pdbx_strand_id
1 'polypeptide(L)'
;MSYKIMAINAGSSSLKFQLLEMPQGDMLCQGLIERIGMANAQVTLKTPAQKWQETAPVADHREAVTLLLEKLLDHRIIQSLQDIDGVGHRVAHGGERFKDSTPVTDETLAEIERLAELAPLHNPVNALGIKVFRQLLPDAPSVAVFDTAFHQTLDERAFIYPLPWRYYSELGIRRYGFHGTSHKYVSATLAEKLGVPLSALRVVSCHLGNGSSVCAIKGGRSVNTSMGFTPQSGVMMGTRSGDIDPSILPWLALHEGKTPEQLNQLLNNESGLLGVSGISHDYRDVEQAADGGNRQAALALSLFAERIRATIGSYIMQMGGLDALIFTGGIGENSARARSAICHNLNFLGLSVDEEKNQHNATFIQAENAMVKVAVINTNEELMIARDVMRLALPQAHELAVSV
;
A
#
# COMPACT_ATOMS: atom_id res chain seq x y z
N MET A 1 3.65 29.34 -6.40
CA MET A 1 3.47 28.65 -7.71
C MET A 1 2.71 27.38 -7.44
N SER A 2 1.78 27.03 -8.32
CA SER A 2 1.02 25.78 -8.27
C SER A 2 1.57 24.84 -9.33
N TYR A 3 1.63 23.53 -9.04
CA TYR A 3 2.14 22.50 -9.93
C TYR A 3 1.08 21.40 -10.07
N LYS A 4 0.85 20.94 -11.29
CA LYS A 4 -0.03 19.80 -11.55
C LYS A 4 0.79 18.53 -11.66
N ILE A 5 0.67 17.66 -10.69
CA ILE A 5 1.43 16.40 -10.58
C ILE A 5 0.49 15.22 -10.81
N MET A 6 0.88 14.33 -11.70
CA MET A 6 0.17 13.10 -11.97
C MET A 6 0.78 11.94 -11.18
N ALA A 7 -0.01 11.27 -10.35
CA ALA A 7 0.35 10.05 -9.66
C ALA A 7 -0.24 8.83 -10.37
N ILE A 8 0.60 7.86 -10.74
CA ILE A 8 0.26 6.72 -11.58
C ILE A 8 0.50 5.40 -10.84
N ASN A 9 -0.47 4.49 -10.97
CA ASN A 9 -0.35 3.11 -10.57
C ASN A 9 -0.78 2.21 -11.75
N ALA A 10 0.19 1.66 -12.46
CA ALA A 10 -0.02 0.73 -13.57
C ALA A 10 -0.04 -0.71 -13.06
N GLY A 11 -1.18 -1.38 -13.19
CA GLY A 11 -1.38 -2.81 -12.93
C GLY A 11 -1.40 -3.62 -14.24
N SER A 12 -1.41 -4.95 -14.16
CA SER A 12 -1.35 -5.84 -15.33
C SER A 12 -2.48 -5.62 -16.34
N SER A 13 -3.66 -5.27 -15.88
CA SER A 13 -4.84 -5.00 -16.73
C SER A 13 -5.56 -3.71 -16.32
N SER A 14 -4.87 -2.81 -15.61
CA SER A 14 -5.47 -1.58 -15.12
C SER A 14 -4.47 -0.43 -15.07
N LEU A 15 -4.98 0.80 -15.17
CA LEU A 15 -4.23 2.03 -14.99
C LEU A 15 -5.05 2.95 -14.08
N LYS A 16 -4.59 3.15 -12.83
CA LYS A 16 -5.16 4.11 -11.88
C LYS A 16 -4.30 5.36 -11.86
N PHE A 17 -4.93 6.53 -11.78
CA PHE A 17 -4.21 7.79 -11.69
C PHE A 17 -4.96 8.82 -10.85
N GLN A 18 -4.21 9.80 -10.34
CA GLN A 18 -4.73 11.07 -9.85
C GLN A 18 -3.90 12.23 -10.41
N LEU A 19 -4.56 13.32 -10.75
CA LEU A 19 -3.93 14.62 -11.02
C LEU A 19 -4.19 15.53 -9.83
N LEU A 20 -3.12 16.01 -9.23
CA LEU A 20 -3.13 16.78 -7.98
C LEU A 20 -2.54 18.16 -8.22
N GLU A 21 -3.14 19.18 -7.63
CA GLU A 21 -2.58 20.53 -7.58
C GLU A 21 -1.75 20.69 -6.31
N MET A 22 -0.45 20.88 -6.49
CA MET A 22 0.53 20.91 -5.42
C MET A 22 1.02 22.35 -5.19
N PRO A 23 1.43 22.73 -3.95
CA PRO A 23 1.64 21.88 -2.78
C PRO A 23 0.40 21.58 -1.93
N GLN A 24 -0.77 22.16 -2.21
CA GLN A 24 -1.98 22.00 -1.40
C GLN A 24 -2.47 20.54 -1.37
N GLY A 25 -2.25 19.80 -2.46
CA GLY A 25 -2.68 18.41 -2.59
C GLY A 25 -4.15 18.28 -3.01
N ASP A 26 -4.71 19.34 -3.62
CA ASP A 26 -6.08 19.32 -4.10
C ASP A 26 -6.22 18.41 -5.32
N MET A 27 -7.16 17.46 -5.25
CA MET A 27 -7.43 16.53 -6.34
C MET A 27 -8.20 17.24 -7.46
N LEU A 28 -7.55 17.46 -8.59
CA LEU A 28 -8.19 17.99 -9.81
C LEU A 28 -9.03 16.92 -10.48
N CYS A 29 -8.49 15.71 -10.63
CA CYS A 29 -9.22 14.54 -11.09
C CYS A 29 -8.54 13.24 -10.66
N GLN A 30 -9.31 12.17 -10.73
CA GLN A 30 -8.83 10.79 -10.61
C GLN A 30 -9.50 9.92 -11.65
N GLY A 31 -8.85 8.84 -12.03
CA GLY A 31 -9.44 7.90 -12.96
C GLY A 31 -8.88 6.49 -12.85
N LEU A 32 -9.62 5.60 -13.49
CA LEU A 32 -9.32 4.20 -13.53
C LEU A 32 -9.70 3.65 -14.91
N ILE A 33 -8.76 2.99 -15.55
CA ILE A 33 -9.00 2.20 -16.76
C ILE A 33 -8.80 0.75 -16.37
N GLU A 34 -9.81 -0.07 -16.55
CA GLU A 34 -9.80 -1.49 -16.20
C GLU A 34 -10.01 -2.35 -17.45
N ARG A 35 -9.58 -3.61 -17.38
CA ARG A 35 -9.67 -4.58 -18.47
C ARG A 35 -8.88 -4.14 -19.72
N ILE A 36 -7.71 -3.55 -19.51
CA ILE A 36 -6.76 -3.25 -20.59
C ILE A 36 -6.40 -4.58 -21.28
N GLY A 37 -6.38 -4.58 -22.61
CA GLY A 37 -6.24 -5.79 -23.43
C GLY A 37 -7.57 -6.38 -23.88
N MET A 38 -8.72 -5.79 -23.49
CA MET A 38 -10.05 -6.26 -23.86
C MET A 38 -10.82 -5.23 -24.68
N ALA A 39 -11.76 -5.71 -25.51
CA ALA A 39 -12.61 -4.84 -26.33
C ALA A 39 -13.59 -3.99 -25.52
N ASN A 40 -13.82 -4.32 -24.24
CA ASN A 40 -14.77 -3.70 -23.33
C ASN A 40 -14.09 -3.15 -22.06
N ALA A 41 -12.95 -2.51 -22.21
CA ALA A 41 -12.29 -1.82 -21.11
C ALA A 41 -13.22 -0.76 -20.51
N GLN A 42 -13.20 -0.65 -19.19
CA GLN A 42 -14.01 0.31 -18.44
C GLN A 42 -13.15 1.53 -18.14
N VAL A 43 -13.59 2.69 -18.59
CA VAL A 43 -12.91 3.96 -18.36
C VAL A 43 -13.75 4.81 -17.43
N THR A 44 -13.20 5.13 -16.28
CA THR A 44 -13.83 6.03 -15.30
C THR A 44 -12.93 7.24 -15.09
N LEU A 45 -13.52 8.43 -15.19
CA LEU A 45 -12.89 9.70 -14.84
C LEU A 45 -13.78 10.44 -13.84
N LYS A 46 -13.20 10.99 -12.78
CA LYS A 46 -13.93 11.71 -11.74
C LYS A 46 -13.19 12.98 -11.35
N THR A 47 -13.89 14.10 -11.35
CA THR A 47 -13.47 15.35 -10.68
C THR A 47 -14.30 15.54 -9.40
N PRO A 48 -14.02 16.54 -8.57
CA PRO A 48 -14.90 16.90 -7.44
C PRO A 48 -16.35 17.17 -7.83
N ALA A 49 -16.59 17.68 -9.05
CA ALA A 49 -17.90 18.09 -9.52
C ALA A 49 -18.63 17.02 -10.36
N GLN A 50 -17.90 16.17 -11.08
CA GLN A 50 -18.50 15.30 -12.10
C GLN A 50 -17.81 13.94 -12.18
N LYS A 51 -18.55 12.93 -12.66
CA LYS A 51 -18.04 11.59 -12.96
C LYS A 51 -18.48 11.19 -14.36
N TRP A 52 -17.52 10.69 -15.14
CA TRP A 52 -17.75 10.11 -16.46
C TRP A 52 -17.38 8.65 -16.44
N GLN A 53 -18.16 7.84 -17.15
CA GLN A 53 -17.90 6.43 -17.34
C GLN A 53 -18.21 6.06 -18.78
N GLU A 54 -17.32 5.32 -19.40
CA GLU A 54 -17.54 4.80 -20.75
C GLU A 54 -16.89 3.42 -20.90
N THR A 55 -17.29 2.70 -21.92
CA THR A 55 -16.67 1.45 -22.32
C THR A 55 -16.01 1.69 -23.68
N ALA A 56 -14.72 1.38 -23.80
CA ALA A 56 -13.95 1.56 -25.02
C ALA A 56 -13.01 0.35 -25.24
N PRO A 57 -12.66 0.01 -26.47
CA PRO A 57 -11.57 -0.92 -26.71
C PRO A 57 -10.24 -0.24 -26.29
N VAL A 58 -9.43 -0.93 -25.50
CA VAL A 58 -8.09 -0.48 -25.09
C VAL A 58 -7.17 -1.71 -25.19
N ALA A 59 -6.34 -1.75 -26.22
CA ALA A 59 -5.54 -2.92 -26.53
C ALA A 59 -4.35 -3.11 -25.60
N ASP A 60 -3.75 -2.02 -25.14
CA ASP A 60 -2.57 -2.06 -24.28
C ASP A 60 -2.43 -0.81 -23.39
N HIS A 61 -1.36 -0.75 -22.60
CA HIS A 61 -1.08 0.38 -21.71
C HIS A 61 -0.75 1.67 -22.45
N ARG A 62 -0.22 1.62 -23.68
CA ARG A 62 0.02 2.82 -24.49
C ARG A 62 -1.31 3.45 -24.87
N GLU A 63 -2.25 2.66 -25.38
CA GLU A 63 -3.60 3.15 -25.68
C GLU A 63 -4.31 3.67 -24.42
N ALA A 64 -4.14 2.98 -23.27
CA ALA A 64 -4.71 3.43 -22.01
C ALA A 64 -4.20 4.82 -21.61
N VAL A 65 -2.89 5.06 -21.68
CA VAL A 65 -2.29 6.37 -21.34
C VAL A 65 -2.70 7.43 -22.38
N THR A 66 -2.71 7.10 -23.66
CA THR A 66 -3.16 8.03 -24.72
C THR A 66 -4.60 8.46 -24.49
N LEU A 67 -5.50 7.50 -24.28
CA LEU A 67 -6.91 7.75 -24.00
C LEU A 67 -7.09 8.60 -22.73
N LEU A 68 -6.32 8.30 -21.67
CA LEU A 68 -6.31 9.09 -20.45
C LEU A 68 -5.99 10.57 -20.74
N LEU A 69 -4.88 10.83 -21.45
CA LEU A 69 -4.44 12.20 -21.75
C LEU A 69 -5.45 12.93 -22.63
N GLU A 70 -6.03 12.25 -23.63
CA GLU A 70 -7.12 12.80 -24.46
C GLU A 70 -8.33 13.19 -23.60
N LYS A 71 -8.76 12.34 -22.67
CA LYS A 71 -9.88 12.66 -21.77
C LYS A 71 -9.62 13.85 -20.86
N LEU A 72 -8.38 14.03 -20.39
CA LEU A 72 -8.02 15.22 -19.62
C LEU A 72 -8.18 16.51 -20.42
N LEU A 73 -7.82 16.48 -21.72
CA LEU A 73 -7.99 17.60 -22.66
C LEU A 73 -9.47 17.81 -23.01
N ASP A 74 -10.18 16.75 -23.41
CA ASP A 74 -11.60 16.80 -23.81
C ASP A 74 -12.49 17.39 -22.73
N HIS A 75 -12.26 17.00 -21.47
CA HIS A 75 -12.99 17.50 -20.33
C HIS A 75 -12.43 18.82 -19.76
N ARG A 76 -11.41 19.41 -20.41
CA ARG A 76 -10.77 20.68 -20.04
C ARG A 76 -10.23 20.69 -18.61
N ILE A 77 -9.76 19.54 -18.12
CA ILE A 77 -9.07 19.41 -16.83
C ILE A 77 -7.67 20.01 -16.96
N ILE A 78 -7.05 19.81 -18.13
CA ILE A 78 -5.86 20.51 -18.60
C ILE A 78 -6.15 21.19 -19.93
N GLN A 79 -5.39 22.24 -20.26
CA GLN A 79 -5.51 22.92 -21.55
C GLN A 79 -4.52 22.37 -22.57
N SER A 80 -3.40 21.86 -22.11
CA SER A 80 -2.36 21.23 -22.90
C SER A 80 -1.61 20.18 -22.09
N LEU A 81 -0.86 19.30 -22.74
CA LEU A 81 -0.03 18.30 -22.06
C LEU A 81 1.10 18.93 -21.25
N GLN A 82 1.53 20.15 -21.61
CA GLN A 82 2.53 20.94 -20.89
C GLN A 82 2.04 21.45 -19.53
N ASP A 83 0.75 21.37 -19.25
CA ASP A 83 0.20 21.70 -17.93
C ASP A 83 0.55 20.64 -16.88
N ILE A 84 1.08 19.49 -17.28
CA ILE A 84 1.53 18.43 -16.37
C ILE A 84 3.00 18.70 -16.02
N ASP A 85 3.25 19.17 -14.82
CA ASP A 85 4.58 19.57 -14.34
C ASP A 85 5.47 18.38 -13.90
N GLY A 86 4.88 17.21 -13.67
CA GLY A 86 5.63 16.03 -13.30
C GLY A 86 4.75 14.79 -13.12
N VAL A 87 5.37 13.61 -13.23
CA VAL A 87 4.68 12.31 -13.12
C VAL A 87 5.37 11.42 -12.08
N GLY A 88 4.62 10.98 -11.10
CA GLY A 88 5.07 9.99 -10.12
C GLY A 88 4.52 8.61 -10.45
N HIS A 89 5.37 7.62 -10.47
CA HIS A 89 5.01 6.23 -10.80
C HIS A 89 5.20 5.34 -9.58
N ARG A 90 4.13 4.67 -9.14
CA ARG A 90 4.25 3.59 -8.18
C ARG A 90 4.98 2.42 -8.84
N VAL A 91 6.01 1.90 -8.15
CA VAL A 91 6.75 0.69 -8.50
C VAL A 91 6.69 -0.27 -7.34
N ALA A 92 6.32 -1.53 -7.61
CA ALA A 92 6.09 -2.50 -6.55
C ALA A 92 7.38 -2.84 -5.79
N HIS A 93 8.50 -3.01 -6.48
CA HIS A 93 9.73 -3.51 -5.86
C HIS A 93 10.96 -2.71 -6.27
N GLY A 94 11.66 -2.17 -5.26
CA GLY A 94 12.89 -1.38 -5.43
C GLY A 94 14.18 -2.15 -5.09
N GLY A 95 14.07 -3.43 -4.68
CA GLY A 95 15.22 -4.22 -4.24
C GLY A 95 15.96 -3.55 -3.08
N GLU A 96 17.24 -3.79 -2.97
CA GLU A 96 18.13 -3.09 -2.04
C GLU A 96 18.71 -1.80 -2.64
N ARG A 97 18.54 -1.62 -3.96
CA ARG A 97 19.09 -0.49 -4.71
C ARG A 97 18.37 0.81 -4.38
N PHE A 98 17.05 0.78 -4.31
CA PHE A 98 16.26 1.98 -4.13
C PHE A 98 15.82 2.13 -2.66
N LYS A 99 16.49 3.05 -1.97
CA LYS A 99 16.24 3.35 -0.55
C LYS A 99 15.28 4.52 -0.34
N ASP A 100 14.93 5.21 -1.39
CA ASP A 100 13.96 6.33 -1.46
C ASP A 100 13.37 6.38 -2.87
N SER A 101 12.34 7.19 -3.04
CA SER A 101 11.85 7.56 -4.36
C SER A 101 12.98 8.18 -5.20
N THR A 102 12.99 7.93 -6.50
CA THR A 102 14.15 8.26 -7.35
C THR A 102 13.69 8.84 -8.68
N PRO A 103 14.32 9.93 -9.19
CA PRO A 103 14.09 10.38 -10.55
C PRO A 103 14.37 9.28 -11.58
N VAL A 104 13.52 9.19 -12.59
CA VAL A 104 13.65 8.17 -13.61
C VAL A 104 14.64 8.61 -14.69
N THR A 105 15.81 7.97 -14.68
CA THR A 105 16.79 7.98 -15.78
C THR A 105 16.68 6.65 -16.56
N ASP A 106 17.44 6.51 -17.65
CA ASP A 106 17.51 5.24 -18.35
C ASP A 106 18.15 4.13 -17.50
N GLU A 107 19.12 4.49 -16.63
CA GLU A 107 19.71 3.58 -15.65
C GLU A 107 18.70 3.14 -14.60
N THR A 108 17.92 4.08 -14.05
CA THR A 108 16.86 3.78 -13.08
C THR A 108 15.84 2.82 -13.70
N LEU A 109 15.45 3.05 -14.94
CA LEU A 109 14.49 2.22 -15.66
C LEU A 109 15.02 0.81 -15.91
N ALA A 110 16.27 0.70 -16.38
CA ALA A 110 16.94 -0.60 -16.60
C ALA A 110 17.03 -1.40 -15.28
N GLU A 111 17.30 -0.74 -14.15
CA GLU A 111 17.33 -1.40 -12.84
C GLU A 111 15.94 -1.86 -12.39
N ILE A 112 14.88 -1.08 -12.62
CA ILE A 112 13.49 -1.50 -12.36
C ILE A 112 13.12 -2.75 -13.18
N GLU A 113 13.57 -2.80 -14.44
CA GLU A 113 13.36 -3.98 -15.30
C GLU A 113 14.15 -5.20 -14.79
N ARG A 114 15.39 -5.02 -14.34
CA ARG A 114 16.20 -6.09 -13.76
C ARG A 114 15.54 -6.67 -12.50
N LEU A 115 14.94 -5.83 -11.69
CA LEU A 115 14.20 -6.21 -10.47
C LEU A 115 12.89 -6.96 -10.75
N ALA A 116 12.53 -7.19 -12.03
CA ALA A 116 11.42 -8.07 -12.40
C ALA A 116 11.58 -9.50 -11.87
N GLU A 117 12.81 -9.97 -11.63
CA GLU A 117 13.08 -11.25 -10.99
C GLU A 117 12.44 -11.36 -9.59
N LEU A 118 12.41 -10.26 -8.84
CA LEU A 118 11.79 -10.18 -7.50
C LEU A 118 10.28 -9.91 -7.54
N ALA A 119 9.79 -9.28 -8.60
CA ALA A 119 8.38 -8.92 -8.77
C ALA A 119 7.90 -9.12 -10.21
N PRO A 120 7.86 -10.37 -10.72
CA PRO A 120 7.63 -10.65 -12.14
C PRO A 120 6.24 -10.25 -12.63
N LEU A 121 5.26 -10.15 -11.74
CA LEU A 121 3.88 -9.75 -12.08
C LEU A 121 3.66 -8.22 -12.03
N HIS A 122 4.59 -7.45 -11.46
CA HIS A 122 4.40 -6.02 -11.20
C HIS A 122 5.45 -5.14 -11.89
N ASN A 123 6.74 -5.36 -11.65
CA ASN A 123 7.78 -4.47 -12.15
C ASN A 123 7.81 -4.32 -13.67
N PRO A 124 7.60 -5.38 -14.48
CA PRO A 124 7.54 -5.22 -15.94
C PRO A 124 6.45 -4.24 -16.39
N VAL A 125 5.28 -4.32 -15.81
CA VAL A 125 4.16 -3.44 -16.12
C VAL A 125 4.40 -2.02 -15.63
N ASN A 126 4.99 -1.87 -14.42
CA ASN A 126 5.37 -0.56 -13.91
C ASN A 126 6.40 0.11 -14.83
N ALA A 127 7.44 -0.63 -15.28
CA ALA A 127 8.43 -0.14 -16.22
C ALA A 127 7.81 0.26 -17.58
N LEU A 128 6.87 -0.55 -18.09
CA LEU A 128 6.13 -0.23 -19.31
C LEU A 128 5.35 1.09 -19.17
N GLY A 129 4.62 1.26 -18.06
CA GLY A 129 3.91 2.50 -17.76
C GLY A 129 4.85 3.71 -17.76
N ILE A 130 5.99 3.61 -17.08
CA ILE A 130 7.01 4.67 -17.05
C ILE A 130 7.49 5.01 -18.47
N LYS A 131 7.81 4.01 -19.29
CA LYS A 131 8.25 4.22 -20.68
C LYS A 131 7.23 4.98 -21.51
N VAL A 132 5.96 4.57 -21.40
CA VAL A 132 4.87 5.20 -22.15
C VAL A 132 4.70 6.66 -21.73
N PHE A 133 4.65 6.96 -20.44
CA PHE A 133 4.52 8.33 -19.96
C PHE A 133 5.70 9.21 -20.38
N ARG A 134 6.94 8.73 -20.28
CA ARG A 134 8.13 9.47 -20.74
C ARG A 134 8.12 9.75 -22.25
N GLN A 135 7.50 8.90 -23.07
CA GLN A 135 7.37 9.13 -24.51
C GLN A 135 6.27 10.14 -24.83
N LEU A 136 5.15 10.13 -24.11
CA LEU A 136 4.00 11.00 -24.37
C LEU A 136 4.13 12.37 -23.67
N LEU A 137 4.87 12.44 -22.57
CA LEU A 137 5.13 13.64 -21.79
C LEU A 137 6.65 13.84 -21.61
N PRO A 138 7.40 14.10 -22.70
CA PRO A 138 8.87 14.15 -22.63
C PRO A 138 9.41 15.30 -21.77
N ASP A 139 8.65 16.38 -21.60
CA ASP A 139 9.03 17.55 -20.81
C ASP A 139 8.69 17.42 -19.33
N ALA A 140 7.81 16.48 -18.95
CA ALA A 140 7.44 16.26 -17.57
C ALA A 140 8.41 15.27 -16.90
N PRO A 141 9.17 15.69 -15.87
CA PRO A 141 10.04 14.78 -15.14
C PRO A 141 9.26 13.64 -14.48
N SER A 142 9.83 12.45 -14.53
CA SER A 142 9.26 11.23 -13.92
C SER A 142 10.02 10.83 -12.66
N VAL A 143 9.30 10.41 -11.63
CA VAL A 143 9.84 9.88 -10.37
C VAL A 143 9.24 8.50 -10.10
N ALA A 144 10.10 7.52 -9.82
CA ALA A 144 9.69 6.20 -9.36
C ALA A 144 9.57 6.17 -7.83
N VAL A 145 8.43 5.71 -7.33
CA VAL A 145 8.10 5.62 -5.91
C VAL A 145 7.87 4.15 -5.56
N PHE A 146 8.74 3.59 -4.73
CA PHE A 146 8.79 2.16 -4.47
C PHE A 146 8.04 1.78 -3.20
N ASP A 147 7.17 0.77 -3.27
CA ASP A 147 6.46 0.25 -2.09
C ASP A 147 7.40 -0.27 -1.01
N THR A 148 8.60 -0.70 -1.40
CA THR A 148 9.62 -1.28 -0.51
C THR A 148 10.57 -0.25 0.09
N ALA A 149 10.63 1.00 -0.44
CA ALA A 149 11.66 1.97 -0.09
C ALA A 149 11.59 2.41 1.39
N PHE A 150 10.39 2.61 1.94
CA PHE A 150 10.22 2.99 3.35
C PHE A 150 10.80 1.96 4.32
N HIS A 151 10.84 0.69 3.92
CA HIS A 151 11.35 -0.43 4.72
C HIS A 151 12.86 -0.68 4.53
N GLN A 152 13.55 0.12 3.69
CA GLN A 152 15.01 -0.01 3.52
C GLN A 152 15.81 0.46 4.75
N THR A 153 15.13 0.95 5.78
CA THR A 153 15.70 1.30 7.08
C THR A 153 15.71 0.14 8.08
N LEU A 154 15.25 -1.05 7.67
CA LEU A 154 15.27 -2.25 8.51
C LEU A 154 16.72 -2.65 8.85
N ASP A 155 16.95 -3.01 10.12
CA ASP A 155 18.21 -3.59 10.60
C ASP A 155 18.37 -5.04 10.05
N GLU A 156 19.59 -5.52 9.91
CA GLU A 156 19.85 -6.88 9.43
C GLU A 156 19.08 -7.95 10.22
N ARG A 157 18.96 -7.81 11.53
CA ARG A 157 18.20 -8.73 12.39
C ARG A 157 16.69 -8.75 12.08
N ALA A 158 16.16 -7.71 11.45
CA ALA A 158 14.76 -7.62 11.07
C ALA A 158 14.52 -8.12 9.63
N PHE A 159 15.51 -8.00 8.74
CA PHE A 159 15.30 -8.35 7.34
C PHE A 159 15.89 -9.71 6.94
N ILE A 160 16.90 -10.27 7.63
CA ILE A 160 17.48 -11.57 7.31
C ILE A 160 16.54 -12.68 7.77
N TYR A 161 16.31 -13.65 6.89
CA TYR A 161 15.69 -14.92 7.25
C TYR A 161 16.73 -15.89 7.80
N PRO A 162 16.41 -16.75 8.78
CA PRO A 162 17.33 -17.74 9.33
C PRO A 162 17.51 -18.93 8.36
N LEU A 163 17.99 -18.63 7.17
CA LEU A 163 18.33 -19.55 6.09
C LEU A 163 19.85 -19.50 5.85
N PRO A 164 20.44 -20.47 5.13
CA PRO A 164 21.84 -20.38 4.75
C PRO A 164 22.18 -19.06 4.09
N TRP A 165 23.26 -18.39 4.56
CA TRP A 165 23.65 -17.02 4.20
C TRP A 165 23.68 -16.75 2.69
N ARG A 166 24.06 -17.76 1.89
CA ARG A 166 24.12 -17.64 0.42
C ARG A 166 22.80 -17.22 -0.21
N TYR A 167 21.67 -17.60 0.38
CA TYR A 167 20.35 -17.20 -0.16
C TYR A 167 20.12 -15.70 -0.06
N TYR A 168 20.68 -15.04 0.95
CA TYR A 168 20.71 -13.59 1.00
C TYR A 168 21.79 -13.02 0.09
N SER A 169 23.05 -13.43 0.27
CA SER A 169 24.19 -12.79 -0.41
C SER A 169 24.21 -12.97 -1.93
N GLU A 170 23.69 -14.09 -2.45
CA GLU A 170 23.68 -14.40 -3.87
C GLU A 170 22.34 -14.15 -4.55
N LEU A 171 21.22 -14.36 -3.83
CA LEU A 171 19.87 -14.31 -4.39
C LEU A 171 19.02 -13.17 -3.84
N GLY A 172 19.51 -12.38 -2.90
CA GLY A 172 18.77 -11.26 -2.31
C GLY A 172 17.52 -11.70 -1.52
N ILE A 173 17.48 -12.94 -1.02
CA ILE A 173 16.34 -13.45 -0.24
C ILE A 173 16.39 -12.83 1.15
N ARG A 174 15.57 -11.82 1.35
CA ARG A 174 15.41 -11.08 2.60
C ARG A 174 13.99 -10.55 2.72
N ARG A 175 13.63 -10.01 3.90
CA ARG A 175 12.42 -9.21 4.07
C ARG A 175 12.61 -7.86 3.38
N TYR A 176 11.71 -7.52 2.46
CA TYR A 176 11.62 -6.19 1.83
C TYR A 176 10.49 -5.36 2.44
N GLY A 177 9.32 -5.96 2.61
CA GLY A 177 8.11 -5.25 3.02
C GLY A 177 7.47 -4.45 1.88
N PHE A 178 6.18 -4.16 2.04
CA PHE A 178 5.38 -3.46 1.03
C PHE A 178 4.42 -2.48 1.72
N HIS A 179 3.57 -1.78 0.96
CA HIS A 179 2.73 -0.68 1.44
C HIS A 179 3.55 0.45 2.10
N GLY A 180 4.82 0.56 1.76
CA GLY A 180 5.73 1.54 2.38
C GLY A 180 5.27 2.98 2.19
N THR A 181 4.72 3.31 1.01
CA THR A 181 4.15 4.63 0.71
C THR A 181 2.99 4.97 1.65
N SER A 182 2.09 4.00 1.89
CA SER A 182 0.98 4.16 2.82
C SER A 182 1.46 4.34 4.26
N HIS A 183 2.34 3.45 4.76
CA HIS A 183 2.89 3.56 6.11
C HIS A 183 3.64 4.88 6.35
N LYS A 184 4.40 5.35 5.35
CA LYS A 184 5.09 6.66 5.36
C LYS A 184 4.08 7.80 5.47
N TYR A 185 3.04 7.78 4.64
CA TYR A 185 2.01 8.82 4.61
C TYR A 185 1.26 8.93 5.93
N VAL A 186 0.68 7.81 6.42
CA VAL A 186 -0.16 7.85 7.61
C VAL A 186 0.61 8.17 8.89
N SER A 187 1.89 7.77 8.97
CA SER A 187 2.73 8.11 10.12
C SER A 187 3.12 9.58 10.14
N ALA A 188 3.43 10.18 8.99
CA ALA A 188 3.66 11.61 8.86
C ALA A 188 2.40 12.41 9.21
N THR A 189 1.25 12.02 8.66
CA THR A 189 -0.06 12.64 8.96
C THR A 189 -0.42 12.53 10.45
N LEU A 190 -0.11 11.42 11.12
CA LEU A 190 -0.30 11.29 12.57
C LEU A 190 0.52 12.35 13.32
N ALA A 191 1.81 12.50 12.98
CA ALA A 191 2.71 13.45 13.63
C ALA A 191 2.22 14.89 13.46
N GLU A 192 1.78 15.26 12.24
CA GLU A 192 1.16 16.56 11.94
C GLU A 192 -0.08 16.79 12.81
N LYS A 193 -1.00 15.80 12.89
CA LYS A 193 -2.23 15.90 13.69
C LYS A 193 -1.99 15.97 15.20
N LEU A 194 -0.91 15.38 15.69
CA LEU A 194 -0.52 15.43 17.10
C LEU A 194 0.29 16.68 17.43
N GLY A 195 0.81 17.42 16.44
CA GLY A 195 1.69 18.57 16.64
C GLY A 195 3.05 18.20 17.26
N VAL A 196 3.53 16.98 17.01
CA VAL A 196 4.81 16.48 17.54
C VAL A 196 5.67 15.90 16.41
N PRO A 197 6.99 16.00 16.48
CA PRO A 197 7.84 15.44 15.45
C PRO A 197 7.76 13.91 15.43
N LEU A 198 7.65 13.33 14.24
CA LEU A 198 7.60 11.87 14.05
C LEU A 198 8.82 11.16 14.66
N SER A 199 9.96 11.85 14.72
CA SER A 199 11.20 11.36 15.35
C SER A 199 11.08 11.07 16.85
N ALA A 200 10.06 11.61 17.52
CA ALA A 200 9.80 11.38 18.94
C ALA A 200 8.85 10.19 19.20
N LEU A 201 8.27 9.59 18.15
CA LEU A 201 7.19 8.62 18.27
C LEU A 201 7.62 7.18 17.99
N ARG A 202 6.99 6.23 18.71
CA ARG A 202 6.93 4.81 18.41
C ARG A 202 5.53 4.48 17.96
N VAL A 203 5.38 4.11 16.70
CA VAL A 203 4.09 3.93 16.06
C VAL A 203 3.98 2.52 15.49
N VAL A 204 2.84 1.87 15.67
CA VAL A 204 2.46 0.72 14.85
C VAL A 204 1.39 1.17 13.88
N SER A 205 1.63 0.94 12.59
CA SER A 205 0.69 1.26 11.52
C SER A 205 0.13 -0.03 10.92
N CYS A 206 -1.19 -0.16 10.93
CA CYS A 206 -1.95 -1.29 10.40
C CYS A 206 -2.65 -0.85 9.11
N HIS A 207 -2.07 -1.18 7.95
CA HIS A 207 -2.72 -1.04 6.65
C HIS A 207 -3.52 -2.31 6.39
N LEU A 208 -4.84 -2.22 6.50
CA LEU A 208 -5.75 -3.36 6.43
C LEU A 208 -6.72 -3.22 5.26
N GLY A 209 -6.56 -4.07 4.27
CA GLY A 209 -7.40 -4.16 3.08
C GLY A 209 -7.45 -5.60 2.57
N ASN A 210 -7.70 -5.81 1.28
CA ASN A 210 -7.56 -7.14 0.68
C ASN A 210 -6.11 -7.65 0.78
N GLY A 211 -5.12 -6.76 0.59
CA GLY A 211 -3.75 -6.92 1.10
C GLY A 211 -3.65 -6.22 2.45
N SER A 212 -2.96 -6.82 3.42
CA SER A 212 -2.80 -6.27 4.77
C SER A 212 -1.36 -6.34 5.23
N SER A 213 -0.89 -5.30 5.88
CA SER A 213 0.44 -5.26 6.51
C SER A 213 0.42 -4.44 7.79
N VAL A 214 1.31 -4.81 8.70
CA VAL A 214 1.57 -4.09 9.95
C VAL A 214 3.02 -3.62 9.92
N CYS A 215 3.28 -2.37 10.28
CA CYS A 215 4.62 -1.78 10.28
C CYS A 215 4.94 -1.17 11.64
N ALA A 216 6.11 -1.51 12.18
CA ALA A 216 6.69 -0.87 13.34
C ALA A 216 7.54 0.32 12.89
N ILE A 217 7.21 1.51 13.40
CA ILE A 217 7.88 2.77 13.03
C ILE A 217 8.42 3.41 14.30
N LYS A 218 9.74 3.59 14.38
CA LYS A 218 10.40 4.23 15.51
C LYS A 218 11.25 5.38 15.03
N GLY A 219 10.99 6.56 15.56
CA GLY A 219 11.73 7.75 15.16
C GLY A 219 11.60 8.12 13.67
N GLY A 220 10.42 7.85 13.08
CA GLY A 220 10.15 8.10 11.66
C GLY A 220 10.69 7.04 10.69
N ARG A 221 11.30 5.96 11.19
CA ARG A 221 11.92 4.91 10.38
C ARG A 221 11.18 3.59 10.56
N SER A 222 10.93 2.86 9.48
CA SER A 222 10.46 1.47 9.57
C SER A 222 11.54 0.61 10.23
N VAL A 223 11.20 -0.03 11.35
CA VAL A 223 12.10 -0.91 12.08
C VAL A 223 11.69 -2.39 11.98
N ASN A 224 10.45 -2.66 11.59
CA ASN A 224 9.97 -3.96 11.16
C ASN A 224 8.67 -3.81 10.35
N THR A 225 8.35 -4.83 9.54
CA THR A 225 7.09 -4.89 8.79
C THR A 225 6.67 -6.34 8.59
N SER A 226 5.38 -6.61 8.49
CA SER A 226 4.86 -7.97 8.45
C SER A 226 5.01 -8.64 7.09
N MET A 227 4.86 -7.92 5.98
CA MET A 227 5.16 -8.48 4.66
C MET A 227 6.65 -8.75 4.54
N GLY A 228 7.01 -9.82 3.82
CA GLY A 228 8.37 -10.37 3.80
C GLY A 228 9.10 -10.15 2.49
N PHE A 229 9.69 -11.24 1.99
CA PHE A 229 10.30 -11.33 0.67
C PHE A 229 9.27 -11.02 -0.43
N THR A 230 8.03 -11.46 -0.22
CA THR A 230 6.86 -11.16 -1.06
C THR A 230 5.73 -10.55 -0.23
N PRO A 231 4.71 -9.97 -0.86
CA PRO A 231 3.52 -9.48 -0.16
C PRO A 231 2.62 -10.59 0.42
N GLN A 232 3.00 -11.86 0.32
CA GLN A 232 2.23 -13.01 0.78
C GLN A 232 2.38 -13.25 2.28
N SER A 233 3.59 -13.03 2.84
CA SER A 233 3.86 -13.34 4.25
C SER A 233 3.31 -12.27 5.21
N GLY A 234 3.31 -12.58 6.48
CA GLY A 234 2.86 -11.72 7.56
C GLY A 234 1.47 -12.08 8.08
N VAL A 235 0.60 -11.09 8.20
CA VAL A 235 -0.75 -11.30 8.73
C VAL A 235 -1.67 -11.93 7.69
N MET A 236 -2.72 -12.60 8.15
CA MET A 236 -3.79 -13.12 7.30
C MET A 236 -4.45 -11.96 6.53
N MET A 237 -4.82 -12.20 5.26
CA MET A 237 -5.39 -11.19 4.35
C MET A 237 -6.69 -11.68 3.73
N GLY A 238 -7.21 -10.99 2.73
CA GLY A 238 -8.45 -11.40 2.04
C GLY A 238 -8.34 -12.78 1.39
N THR A 239 -7.30 -12.98 0.56
CA THR A 239 -7.04 -14.26 -0.14
C THR A 239 -5.70 -14.89 0.20
N ARG A 240 -4.80 -14.16 0.86
CA ARG A 240 -3.44 -14.62 1.21
C ARG A 240 -3.42 -15.19 2.61
N SER A 241 -2.71 -16.30 2.77
CA SER A 241 -2.60 -16.98 4.08
C SER A 241 -1.90 -16.15 5.16
N GLY A 242 -0.94 -15.30 4.78
CA GLY A 242 0.07 -14.83 5.71
C GLY A 242 1.02 -15.95 6.13
N ASP A 243 1.66 -15.79 7.28
CA ASP A 243 2.64 -16.74 7.78
C ASP A 243 1.99 -18.08 8.21
N ILE A 244 2.57 -19.16 7.71
CA ILE A 244 2.20 -20.55 8.04
C ILE A 244 3.47 -21.35 8.36
N ASP A 245 3.31 -22.56 8.88
CA ASP A 245 4.43 -23.51 8.97
C ASP A 245 4.89 -23.88 7.55
N PRO A 246 6.16 -23.62 7.20
CA PRO A 246 6.68 -23.91 5.85
C PRO A 246 6.63 -25.40 5.50
N SER A 247 6.60 -26.31 6.47
CA SER A 247 6.51 -27.76 6.25
C SER A 247 5.15 -28.20 5.69
N ILE A 248 4.13 -27.35 5.77
CA ILE A 248 2.82 -27.61 5.14
C ILE A 248 2.98 -27.72 3.61
N LEU A 249 3.85 -26.92 3.00
CA LEU A 249 4.00 -26.91 1.54
C LEU A 249 4.53 -28.23 0.97
N PRO A 250 5.67 -28.78 1.42
CA PRO A 250 6.11 -30.08 0.96
C PRO A 250 5.14 -31.22 1.35
N TRP A 251 4.44 -31.08 2.48
CA TRP A 251 3.41 -32.04 2.85
C TRP A 251 2.26 -32.09 1.84
N LEU A 252 1.71 -30.94 1.43
CA LEU A 252 0.68 -30.84 0.40
C LEU A 252 1.17 -31.31 -0.97
N ALA A 253 2.41 -30.98 -1.34
CA ALA A 253 3.03 -31.47 -2.57
C ALA A 253 3.01 -32.99 -2.64
N LEU A 254 3.37 -33.66 -1.53
CA LEU A 254 3.43 -35.13 -1.46
C LEU A 254 2.05 -35.77 -1.39
N HIS A 255 1.11 -35.22 -0.63
CA HIS A 255 -0.19 -35.86 -0.36
C HIS A 255 -1.26 -35.54 -1.42
N GLU A 256 -1.19 -34.34 -2.02
CA GLU A 256 -2.17 -33.91 -3.02
C GLU A 256 -1.54 -33.78 -4.43
N GLY A 257 -0.25 -34.04 -4.57
CA GLY A 257 0.44 -33.92 -5.86
C GLY A 257 0.53 -32.50 -6.39
N LYS A 258 0.44 -31.49 -5.52
CA LYS A 258 0.48 -30.06 -5.93
C LYS A 258 1.84 -29.64 -6.42
N THR A 259 1.87 -28.95 -7.55
CA THR A 259 3.09 -28.31 -8.06
C THR A 259 3.42 -27.04 -7.27
N PRO A 260 4.66 -26.50 -7.36
CA PRO A 260 5.01 -25.22 -6.75
C PRO A 260 4.07 -24.07 -7.16
N GLU A 261 3.65 -24.02 -8.42
CA GLU A 261 2.72 -23.01 -8.95
C GLU A 261 1.34 -23.13 -8.30
N GLN A 262 0.83 -24.35 -8.13
CA GLN A 262 -0.45 -24.61 -7.47
C GLN A 262 -0.39 -24.26 -5.96
N LEU A 263 0.76 -24.51 -5.31
CA LEU A 263 0.96 -24.11 -3.92
C LEU A 263 1.04 -22.59 -3.80
N ASN A 264 1.68 -21.91 -4.73
CA ASN A 264 1.72 -20.44 -4.76
C ASN A 264 0.31 -19.87 -5.01
N GLN A 265 -0.47 -20.46 -5.91
CA GLN A 265 -1.86 -20.10 -6.17
C GLN A 265 -2.72 -20.26 -4.90
N LEU A 266 -2.60 -21.40 -4.21
CA LEU A 266 -3.29 -21.68 -2.96
C LEU A 266 -3.03 -20.59 -1.92
N LEU A 267 -1.75 -20.26 -1.69
CA LEU A 267 -1.37 -19.32 -0.64
C LEU A 267 -1.75 -17.87 -0.94
N ASN A 268 -1.79 -17.48 -2.21
CA ASN A 268 -2.06 -16.10 -2.60
C ASN A 268 -3.53 -15.81 -2.93
N ASN A 269 -4.28 -16.82 -3.45
CA ASN A 269 -5.60 -16.56 -4.02
C ASN A 269 -6.74 -17.37 -3.41
N GLU A 270 -6.43 -18.43 -2.64
CA GLU A 270 -7.44 -19.38 -2.13
C GLU A 270 -7.44 -19.51 -0.60
N SER A 271 -6.60 -18.73 0.06
CA SER A 271 -6.39 -18.73 1.51
C SER A 271 -7.03 -17.50 2.18
N GLY A 272 -6.53 -17.12 3.33
CA GLY A 272 -6.97 -15.93 4.05
C GLY A 272 -8.43 -15.98 4.52
N LEU A 273 -9.11 -14.85 4.48
CA LEU A 273 -10.54 -14.75 4.82
C LEU A 273 -11.37 -15.67 3.94
N LEU A 274 -11.09 -15.69 2.64
CA LEU A 274 -11.78 -16.58 1.69
C LEU A 274 -11.60 -18.04 2.09
N GLY A 275 -10.37 -18.48 2.29
CA GLY A 275 -10.05 -19.88 2.57
C GLY A 275 -10.62 -20.38 3.89
N VAL A 276 -10.59 -19.58 4.94
CA VAL A 276 -11.10 -19.97 6.27
C VAL A 276 -12.61 -19.87 6.36
N SER A 277 -13.20 -18.80 5.81
CA SER A 277 -14.65 -18.62 5.84
C SER A 277 -15.40 -19.53 4.85
N GLY A 278 -14.75 -19.84 3.71
CA GLY A 278 -15.40 -20.51 2.59
C GLY A 278 -16.45 -19.65 1.87
N ILE A 279 -16.45 -18.32 2.09
CA ILE A 279 -17.51 -17.42 1.62
C ILE A 279 -16.95 -16.37 0.67
N SER A 280 -16.09 -15.47 1.15
CA SER A 280 -15.60 -14.31 0.40
C SER A 280 -14.25 -13.85 0.94
N HIS A 281 -13.51 -13.15 0.09
CA HIS A 281 -12.34 -12.40 0.50
C HIS A 281 -12.69 -10.99 1.02
N ASP A 282 -13.92 -10.53 0.77
CA ASP A 282 -14.39 -9.24 1.27
C ASP A 282 -14.77 -9.37 2.75
N TYR A 283 -14.14 -8.56 3.57
CA TYR A 283 -14.34 -8.55 5.01
C TYR A 283 -15.82 -8.33 5.39
N ARG A 284 -16.54 -7.49 4.63
CA ARG A 284 -17.96 -7.16 4.87
C ARG A 284 -18.88 -8.35 4.66
N ASP A 285 -18.64 -9.16 3.62
CA ASP A 285 -19.42 -10.37 3.36
C ASP A 285 -19.20 -11.39 4.46
N VAL A 286 -17.94 -11.51 4.95
CA VAL A 286 -17.60 -12.42 6.05
C VAL A 286 -18.23 -11.93 7.37
N GLU A 287 -18.25 -10.61 7.64
CA GLU A 287 -18.99 -10.04 8.78
C GLU A 287 -20.48 -10.38 8.72
N GLN A 288 -21.13 -10.14 7.58
CA GLN A 288 -22.53 -10.42 7.41
C GLN A 288 -22.85 -11.91 7.64
N ALA A 289 -22.01 -12.81 7.12
CA ALA A 289 -22.19 -14.23 7.33
C ALA A 289 -21.98 -14.64 8.79
N ALA A 290 -21.03 -14.06 9.50
CA ALA A 290 -20.79 -14.29 10.92
C ALA A 290 -21.99 -13.85 11.77
N ASP A 291 -22.57 -12.69 11.47
CA ASP A 291 -23.77 -12.17 12.13
C ASP A 291 -25.00 -13.06 11.84
N GLY A 292 -25.03 -13.71 10.66
CA GLY A 292 -26.01 -14.76 10.32
C GLY A 292 -25.78 -16.12 11.01
N GLY A 293 -24.78 -16.21 11.91
CA GLY A 293 -24.49 -17.43 12.67
C GLY A 293 -23.51 -18.39 12.00
N ASN A 294 -22.83 -17.99 10.91
CA ASN A 294 -21.84 -18.85 10.28
C ASN A 294 -20.57 -18.94 11.14
N ARG A 295 -20.28 -20.14 11.64
CA ARG A 295 -19.15 -20.41 12.54
C ARG A 295 -17.78 -20.17 11.88
N GLN A 296 -17.61 -20.57 10.61
CA GLN A 296 -16.34 -20.41 9.91
C GLN A 296 -16.07 -18.96 9.59
N ALA A 297 -17.08 -18.16 9.26
CA ALA A 297 -16.97 -16.72 9.09
C ALA A 297 -16.56 -16.04 10.40
N ALA A 298 -17.20 -16.39 11.53
CA ALA A 298 -16.81 -15.85 12.85
C ALA A 298 -15.37 -16.22 13.22
N LEU A 299 -14.94 -17.46 12.92
CA LEU A 299 -13.56 -17.90 13.13
C LEU A 299 -12.58 -17.12 12.25
N ALA A 300 -12.90 -16.90 10.98
CA ALA A 300 -12.05 -16.14 10.05
C ALA A 300 -11.80 -14.71 10.54
N LEU A 301 -12.85 -14.01 11.02
CA LEU A 301 -12.72 -12.66 11.59
C LEU A 301 -11.88 -12.66 12.87
N SER A 302 -12.09 -13.65 13.74
CA SER A 302 -11.32 -13.77 14.98
C SER A 302 -9.85 -14.05 14.70
N LEU A 303 -9.56 -14.94 13.75
CA LEU A 303 -8.19 -15.27 13.32
C LEU A 303 -7.49 -14.05 12.70
N PHE A 304 -8.19 -13.30 11.85
CA PHE A 304 -7.68 -12.07 11.28
C PHE A 304 -7.25 -11.07 12.36
N ALA A 305 -8.14 -10.78 13.31
CA ALA A 305 -7.85 -9.85 14.40
C ALA A 305 -6.70 -10.35 15.30
N GLU A 306 -6.67 -11.65 15.62
CA GLU A 306 -5.66 -12.27 16.47
C GLU A 306 -4.25 -12.19 15.86
N ARG A 307 -4.11 -12.48 14.56
CA ARG A 307 -2.83 -12.42 13.87
C ARG A 307 -2.28 -10.99 13.82
N ILE A 308 -3.14 -10.00 13.63
CA ILE A 308 -2.74 -8.59 13.64
C ILE A 308 -2.34 -8.17 15.06
N ARG A 309 -3.14 -8.51 16.09
CA ARG A 309 -2.85 -8.19 17.49
C ARG A 309 -1.54 -8.81 17.96
N ALA A 310 -1.27 -10.08 17.63
CA ALA A 310 -0.01 -10.74 17.95
C ALA A 310 1.19 -10.02 17.31
N THR A 311 1.05 -9.58 16.06
CA THR A 311 2.09 -8.80 15.36
C THR A 311 2.32 -7.44 16.03
N ILE A 312 1.25 -6.73 16.41
CA ILE A 312 1.33 -5.47 17.17
C ILE A 312 2.12 -5.70 18.46
N GLY A 313 1.78 -6.76 19.23
CA GLY A 313 2.48 -7.11 20.47
C GLY A 313 3.97 -7.35 20.25
N SER A 314 4.34 -8.11 19.23
CA SER A 314 5.75 -8.34 18.86
C SER A 314 6.48 -7.01 18.58
N TYR A 315 5.85 -6.10 17.84
CA TYR A 315 6.47 -4.82 17.48
C TYR A 315 6.59 -3.84 18.65
N ILE A 316 5.63 -3.86 19.58
CA ILE A 316 5.72 -3.09 20.83
C ILE A 316 6.95 -3.53 21.62
N MET A 317 7.18 -4.84 21.74
CA MET A 317 8.37 -5.37 22.43
C MET A 317 9.67 -4.98 21.75
N GLN A 318 9.73 -5.04 20.42
CA GLN A 318 10.91 -4.64 19.65
C GLN A 318 11.23 -3.15 19.76
N MET A 319 10.21 -2.29 19.80
CA MET A 319 10.39 -0.84 19.92
C MET A 319 10.64 -0.37 21.36
N GLY A 320 10.32 -1.21 22.35
CA GLY A 320 10.37 -0.86 23.75
C GLY A 320 9.21 0.04 24.20
N GLY A 321 8.06 -0.10 23.58
CA GLY A 321 6.81 0.60 23.90
C GLY A 321 6.04 1.05 22.66
N LEU A 322 4.92 1.74 22.90
CA LEU A 322 4.00 2.26 21.87
C LEU A 322 3.46 3.62 22.29
N ASP A 323 3.55 4.60 21.41
CA ASP A 323 2.96 5.92 21.62
C ASP A 323 1.65 6.08 20.82
N ALA A 324 1.57 5.42 19.64
CA ALA A 324 0.36 5.44 18.85
C ALA A 324 0.18 4.17 17.99
N LEU A 325 -1.09 3.79 17.79
CA LEU A 325 -1.56 2.76 16.86
C LEU A 325 -2.37 3.43 15.75
N ILE A 326 -2.07 3.14 14.49
CA ILE A 326 -2.81 3.68 13.33
C ILE A 326 -3.54 2.54 12.62
N PHE A 327 -4.81 2.78 12.28
CA PHE A 327 -5.60 1.98 11.37
C PHE A 327 -5.80 2.74 10.04
N THR A 328 -5.53 2.06 8.93
CA THR A 328 -5.67 2.59 7.57
C THR A 328 -5.99 1.46 6.58
N GLY A 329 -6.24 1.81 5.33
CA GLY A 329 -6.71 0.86 4.32
C GLY A 329 -8.19 0.52 4.48
N GLY A 330 -8.78 -0.11 3.47
CA GLY A 330 -10.24 -0.25 3.38
C GLY A 330 -10.92 -0.86 4.61
N ILE A 331 -10.34 -1.89 5.23
CA ILE A 331 -10.86 -2.50 6.47
C ILE A 331 -10.51 -1.60 7.67
N GLY A 332 -9.27 -1.13 7.76
CA GLY A 332 -8.81 -0.31 8.88
C GLY A 332 -9.58 1.00 9.02
N GLU A 333 -9.93 1.63 7.91
CA GLU A 333 -10.65 2.90 7.86
C GLU A 333 -12.16 2.74 8.13
N ASN A 334 -12.77 1.65 7.66
CA ASN A 334 -14.22 1.54 7.61
C ASN A 334 -14.84 0.51 8.56
N SER A 335 -14.07 -0.43 9.14
CA SER A 335 -14.62 -1.42 10.07
C SER A 335 -14.29 -1.11 11.53
N ALA A 336 -15.24 -0.49 12.23
CA ALA A 336 -15.14 -0.28 13.68
C ALA A 336 -15.00 -1.61 14.43
N ARG A 337 -15.69 -2.67 13.96
CA ARG A 337 -15.62 -4.01 14.54
C ARG A 337 -14.23 -4.61 14.43
N ALA A 338 -13.56 -4.49 13.28
CA ALA A 338 -12.19 -4.95 13.12
C ALA A 338 -11.24 -4.23 14.09
N ARG A 339 -11.34 -2.91 14.23
CA ARG A 339 -10.52 -2.13 15.14
C ARG A 339 -10.74 -2.52 16.61
N SER A 340 -12.01 -2.66 17.04
CA SER A 340 -12.34 -3.12 18.40
C SER A 340 -11.81 -4.52 18.67
N ALA A 341 -11.98 -5.45 17.71
CA ALA A 341 -11.48 -6.82 17.84
C ALA A 341 -9.95 -6.88 17.94
N ILE A 342 -9.24 -6.07 17.14
CA ILE A 342 -7.77 -5.99 17.19
C ILE A 342 -7.30 -5.36 18.51
N CYS A 343 -7.97 -4.32 18.99
CA CYS A 343 -7.63 -3.64 20.25
C CYS A 343 -8.11 -4.38 21.52
N HIS A 344 -8.86 -5.47 21.38
CA HIS A 344 -9.38 -6.22 22.51
C HIS A 344 -8.24 -6.74 23.41
N ASN A 345 -8.41 -6.58 24.74
CA ASN A 345 -7.45 -6.99 25.76
C ASN A 345 -6.07 -6.27 25.71
N LEU A 346 -5.97 -5.07 25.12
CA LEU A 346 -4.74 -4.27 25.13
C LEU A 346 -4.70 -3.19 26.23
N ASN A 347 -5.68 -3.17 27.12
CA ASN A 347 -5.80 -2.16 28.19
C ASN A 347 -4.56 -2.13 29.12
N PHE A 348 -3.91 -3.28 29.35
CA PHE A 348 -2.69 -3.38 30.15
C PHE A 348 -1.50 -2.61 29.53
N LEU A 349 -1.56 -2.28 28.24
CA LEU A 349 -0.59 -1.43 27.55
C LEU A 349 -0.96 0.07 27.59
N GLY A 350 -2.06 0.42 28.27
CA GLY A 350 -2.60 1.77 28.23
C GLY A 350 -3.34 2.11 26.93
N LEU A 351 -3.73 1.09 26.16
CA LEU A 351 -4.48 1.22 24.92
C LEU A 351 -5.93 0.78 25.16
N SER A 352 -6.86 1.70 25.02
CA SER A 352 -8.29 1.42 25.05
C SER A 352 -9.03 2.27 24.02
N VAL A 353 -10.09 1.74 23.46
CA VAL A 353 -10.89 2.36 22.41
C VAL A 353 -12.17 2.91 23.01
N ASP A 354 -12.57 4.10 22.60
CA ASP A 354 -13.87 4.69 22.80
C ASP A 354 -14.78 4.22 21.66
N GLU A 355 -15.74 3.36 21.97
CA GLU A 355 -16.57 2.70 20.95
C GLU A 355 -17.46 3.69 20.20
N GLU A 356 -17.91 4.78 20.81
CA GLU A 356 -18.71 5.80 20.13
C GLU A 356 -17.87 6.51 19.05
N LYS A 357 -16.67 6.98 19.41
CA LYS A 357 -15.72 7.56 18.45
C LYS A 357 -15.34 6.57 17.35
N ASN A 358 -15.14 5.31 17.73
CA ASN A 358 -14.80 4.23 16.81
C ASN A 358 -15.90 3.99 15.77
N GLN A 359 -17.16 3.93 16.19
CA GLN A 359 -18.31 3.75 15.28
C GLN A 359 -18.45 4.91 14.29
N HIS A 360 -18.08 6.13 14.69
CA HIS A 360 -18.12 7.31 13.82
C HIS A 360 -16.85 7.52 13.00
N ASN A 361 -15.91 6.58 13.01
CA ASN A 361 -14.61 6.68 12.33
C ASN A 361 -13.88 8.01 12.62
N ALA A 362 -13.94 8.46 13.89
CA ALA A 362 -13.25 9.67 14.30
C ALA A 362 -11.73 9.52 14.09
N THR A 363 -11.03 10.61 13.80
CA THR A 363 -9.57 10.58 13.61
C THR A 363 -8.84 9.96 14.80
N PHE A 364 -9.28 10.27 16.02
CA PHE A 364 -8.74 9.70 17.26
C PHE A 364 -9.84 8.97 18.00
N ILE A 365 -9.66 7.67 18.20
CA ILE A 365 -10.66 6.76 18.77
C ILE A 365 -10.28 6.19 20.13
N GLN A 366 -9.16 6.63 20.72
CA GLN A 366 -8.79 6.18 22.07
C GLN A 366 -9.75 6.74 23.13
N ALA A 367 -9.94 5.97 24.21
CA ALA A 367 -10.65 6.42 25.40
C ALA A 367 -9.90 7.59 26.07
N GLU A 368 -10.61 8.38 26.87
CA GLU A 368 -10.07 9.61 27.49
C GLU A 368 -8.82 9.36 28.35
N ASN A 369 -8.80 8.25 29.09
CA ASN A 369 -7.72 7.88 29.99
C ASN A 369 -6.63 7.00 29.33
N ALA A 370 -6.71 6.75 28.02
CA ALA A 370 -5.72 5.94 27.32
C ALA A 370 -4.39 6.69 27.17
N MET A 371 -3.29 6.01 27.46
CA MET A 371 -1.94 6.55 27.28
C MET A 371 -1.50 6.49 25.81
N VAL A 372 -1.92 5.43 25.10
CA VAL A 372 -1.61 5.21 23.70
C VAL A 372 -2.67 5.87 22.83
N LYS A 373 -2.25 6.67 21.86
CA LYS A 373 -3.16 7.23 20.86
C LYS A 373 -3.58 6.15 19.88
N VAL A 374 -4.87 6.12 19.51
CA VAL A 374 -5.39 5.23 18.46
C VAL A 374 -6.03 6.09 17.39
N ALA A 375 -5.47 6.05 16.19
CA ALA A 375 -5.89 6.90 15.09
C ALA A 375 -6.45 6.10 13.92
N VAL A 376 -7.51 6.62 13.30
CA VAL A 376 -8.01 6.19 11.99
C VAL A 376 -7.60 7.27 10.99
N ILE A 377 -6.72 6.93 10.07
CA ILE A 377 -6.18 7.86 9.07
C ILE A 377 -6.35 7.23 7.69
N ASN A 378 -7.11 7.91 6.84
CA ASN A 378 -7.26 7.47 5.46
C ASN A 378 -5.93 7.60 4.73
N THR A 379 -5.50 6.50 4.11
CA THR A 379 -4.27 6.55 3.30
C THR A 379 -4.49 7.38 2.02
N ASN A 380 -3.45 8.07 1.61
CA ASN A 380 -3.41 8.79 0.34
C ASN A 380 -2.03 8.61 -0.30
N GLU A 381 -1.85 7.46 -0.93
CA GLU A 381 -0.59 7.10 -1.57
C GLU A 381 -0.29 8.01 -2.75
N GLU A 382 -1.31 8.42 -3.50
CA GLU A 382 -1.18 9.31 -4.65
C GLU A 382 -0.66 10.70 -4.24
N LEU A 383 -1.14 11.23 -3.11
CA LEU A 383 -0.61 12.48 -2.55
C LEU A 383 0.84 12.32 -2.09
N MET A 384 1.18 11.17 -1.50
CA MET A 384 2.58 10.90 -1.10
C MET A 384 3.49 10.80 -2.31
N ILE A 385 3.04 10.16 -3.40
CA ILE A 385 3.75 10.12 -4.68
C ILE A 385 3.95 11.54 -5.22
N ALA A 386 2.92 12.38 -5.23
CA ALA A 386 3.02 13.75 -5.70
C ALA A 386 3.98 14.60 -4.85
N ARG A 387 3.99 14.43 -3.53
CA ARG A 387 4.96 15.08 -2.63
C ARG A 387 6.40 14.67 -2.96
N ASP A 388 6.64 13.40 -3.28
CA ASP A 388 7.98 12.94 -3.67
C ASP A 388 8.40 13.46 -5.05
N VAL A 389 7.47 13.64 -6.01
CA VAL A 389 7.75 14.32 -7.29
C VAL A 389 8.17 15.79 -7.03
N MET A 390 7.41 16.51 -6.20
CA MET A 390 7.76 17.88 -5.82
C MET A 390 9.15 17.96 -5.23
N ARG A 391 9.45 17.11 -4.28
CA ARG A 391 10.73 17.07 -3.56
C ARG A 391 11.93 16.78 -4.47
N LEU A 392 11.78 15.87 -5.43
CA LEU A 392 12.90 15.31 -6.19
C LEU A 392 13.08 15.91 -7.58
N ALA A 393 11.99 16.29 -8.23
CA ALA A 393 12.00 16.74 -9.61
C ALA A 393 11.76 18.25 -9.79
N LEU A 394 11.22 18.91 -8.75
CA LEU A 394 10.88 20.33 -8.78
C LEU A 394 11.52 21.06 -7.57
N PRO A 395 12.85 21.09 -7.43
CA PRO A 395 13.53 21.57 -6.22
C PRO A 395 13.25 23.03 -5.87
N GLN A 396 12.95 23.90 -6.83
CA GLN A 396 12.55 25.29 -6.57
C GLN A 396 11.22 25.42 -5.82
N ALA A 397 10.38 24.38 -5.87
CA ALA A 397 9.13 24.32 -5.13
C ALA A 397 9.32 23.92 -3.66
N HIS A 398 10.45 23.28 -3.34
CA HIS A 398 10.73 22.77 -1.99
C HIS A 398 11.11 23.90 -1.01
N GLU A 399 11.81 24.93 -1.45
CA GLU A 399 12.18 26.08 -0.59
C GLU A 399 10.95 26.85 -0.08
N LEU A 400 9.84 26.82 -0.83
CA LEU A 400 8.57 27.42 -0.43
C LEU A 400 7.75 26.58 0.54
N ALA A 401 7.92 25.25 0.55
CA ALA A 401 7.16 24.33 1.41
C ALA A 401 7.78 24.15 2.80
N VAL A 402 9.06 24.49 2.98
CA VAL A 402 9.78 24.39 4.26
C VAL A 402 9.68 25.69 5.07
N SER A 403 9.18 26.78 4.45
CA SER A 403 9.05 28.11 5.07
C SER A 403 7.63 28.44 5.57
N VAL A 404 6.72 27.49 5.59
CA VAL A 404 5.39 27.55 6.19
C VAL A 404 5.27 26.42 7.22
#